data_db0e479d48a164e077e6b9dca8b2bf82
#
_entry.id   db0e479d48a164e077e6b9dca8b2bf82
#
_cell.length_a   1.000
_cell.length_b   1.000
_cell.length_c   1.000
_cell.angle_alpha   90.00
_cell.angle_beta   90.00
_cell.angle_gamma   90.00
#
_symmetry.space_group_name_H-M   'P 1'
#
loop_
_entity.id
_entity.type
_entity.pdbx_description
1 polymer ?
#
loop_
_entity_poly.entity_id
_entity_poly.type
_entity_poly.pdbx_seq_one_letter_code
_entity_poly.pdbx_strand_id
1 'polypeptide(L)'
;MVLSFARAAQDILVVVCDEPTSVTDAYALMKILSKEYGVYKFKVVANMVRTMKEGQELFNKLTKVTERFLDASLELVSCIPYDTNVKLAVRKQQVIVDAFPKSPASIAFRALATRVLSWPVPYQPGGHLQFFIENMLSNSKEL
;
A
#
# COMPACT_ATOMS: atom_id res chain seq x y z
N MET A 1 10.23 -2.56 -12.82
CA MET A 1 8.79 -2.33 -13.10
C MET A 1 8.02 -1.87 -11.87
N VAL A 2 8.02 -2.58 -10.74
CA VAL A 2 7.31 -2.16 -9.51
C VAL A 2 7.73 -0.78 -9.03
N LEU A 3 9.03 -0.48 -9.00
CA LEU A 3 9.55 0.83 -8.59
C LEU A 3 9.16 1.95 -9.56
N SER A 4 9.10 1.70 -10.87
CA SER A 4 8.63 2.68 -11.85
C SER A 4 7.16 3.02 -11.65
N PHE A 5 6.30 2.03 -11.39
CA PHE A 5 4.89 2.27 -11.08
C PHE A 5 4.71 3.04 -9.78
N ALA A 6 5.44 2.66 -8.72
CA ALA A 6 5.38 3.35 -7.44
C ALA A 6 5.84 4.80 -7.53
N ARG A 7 6.89 5.07 -8.31
CA ARG A 7 7.39 6.44 -8.55
C ARG A 7 6.39 7.31 -9.30
N ALA A 8 5.68 6.73 -10.28
CA ALA A 8 4.69 7.43 -11.07
C ALA A 8 3.34 7.61 -10.34
N ALA A 9 3.09 6.85 -9.29
CA ALA A 9 1.88 6.95 -8.50
C ALA A 9 1.83 8.25 -7.68
N GLN A 10 0.63 8.81 -7.53
CA GLN A 10 0.40 10.02 -6.71
C GLN A 10 0.38 9.71 -5.22
N ASP A 11 -0.20 8.57 -4.85
CA ASP A 11 -0.26 8.05 -3.50
C ASP A 11 0.29 6.63 -3.48
N ILE A 12 1.09 6.30 -2.46
CA ILE A 12 1.63 4.97 -2.27
C ILE A 12 1.00 4.34 -1.04
N LEU A 13 0.30 3.24 -1.28
CA LEU A 13 -0.32 2.42 -0.25
C LEU A 13 0.53 1.18 0.00
N VAL A 14 1.08 1.08 1.19
CA VAL A 14 1.88 -0.07 1.64
C VAL A 14 1.01 -0.98 2.48
N VAL A 15 0.86 -2.22 2.05
CA VAL A 15 0.10 -3.24 2.78
C VAL A 15 1.08 -4.10 3.57
N VAL A 16 0.88 -4.19 4.88
CA VAL A 16 1.78 -4.91 5.79
C VAL A 16 0.98 -5.78 6.77
N CYS A 17 1.49 -6.95 7.11
CA CYS A 17 0.94 -7.81 8.17
C CYS A 17 1.97 -8.03 9.29
N ASP A 18 1.52 -8.53 10.44
CA ASP A 18 2.39 -8.73 11.63
C ASP A 18 3.26 -9.99 11.49
N GLU A 19 4.07 -10.00 10.42
CA GLU A 19 5.11 -10.99 10.17
C GLU A 19 6.44 -10.28 9.98
N PRO A 20 7.55 -10.77 10.56
CA PRO A 20 8.86 -10.12 10.47
C PRO A 20 9.30 -9.85 9.03
N THR A 21 9.06 -10.78 8.11
CA THR A 21 9.37 -10.64 6.70
C THR A 21 8.54 -9.54 6.03
N SER A 22 7.25 -9.45 6.33
CA SER A 22 6.38 -8.40 5.78
C SER A 22 6.83 -6.99 6.22
N VAL A 23 7.17 -6.83 7.50
CA VAL A 23 7.68 -5.55 8.03
C VAL A 23 9.02 -5.20 7.41
N THR A 24 9.93 -6.16 7.28
CA THR A 24 11.25 -5.95 6.65
C THR A 24 11.12 -5.56 5.18
N ASP A 25 10.27 -6.24 4.43
CA ASP A 25 10.05 -5.97 3.01
C ASP A 25 9.40 -4.60 2.78
N ALA A 26 8.42 -4.25 3.60
CA ALA A 26 7.80 -2.92 3.57
C ALA A 26 8.82 -1.81 3.84
N TYR A 27 9.66 -1.99 4.87
CA TYR A 27 10.74 -1.06 5.17
C TYR A 27 11.74 -0.93 4.02
N ALA A 28 12.19 -2.05 3.45
CA ALA A 28 13.14 -2.05 2.35
C ALA A 28 12.60 -1.30 1.12
N LEU A 29 11.33 -1.52 0.77
CA LEU A 29 10.67 -0.81 -0.32
C LEU A 29 10.57 0.69 -0.04
N MET A 30 10.13 1.10 1.14
CA MET A 30 10.04 2.50 1.53
C MET A 30 11.42 3.17 1.55
N LYS A 31 12.46 2.45 1.97
CA LYS A 31 13.84 2.94 1.96
C LYS A 31 14.32 3.27 0.55
N ILE A 32 14.09 2.39 -0.42
CA ILE A 32 14.47 2.61 -1.81
C ILE A 32 13.68 3.79 -2.38
N LEU A 33 12.36 3.81 -2.20
CA LEU A 33 11.51 4.88 -2.70
C LEU A 33 11.85 6.24 -2.09
N SER A 34 12.19 6.28 -0.81
CA SER A 34 12.60 7.51 -0.13
C SER A 34 13.97 8.00 -0.58
N LYS A 35 14.98 7.12 -0.55
CA LYS A 35 16.37 7.54 -0.79
C LYS A 35 16.71 7.75 -2.26
N GLU A 36 16.13 6.95 -3.15
CA GLU A 36 16.47 6.98 -4.57
C GLU A 36 15.46 7.77 -5.40
N TYR A 37 14.21 7.83 -4.97
CA TYR A 37 13.14 8.46 -5.74
C TYR A 37 12.46 9.66 -5.06
N GLY A 38 12.89 10.02 -3.85
CA GLY A 38 12.39 11.19 -3.14
C GLY A 38 10.93 11.08 -2.67
N VAL A 39 10.46 9.87 -2.41
CA VAL A 39 9.13 9.63 -1.85
C VAL A 39 9.19 9.68 -0.33
N TYR A 40 8.44 10.60 0.28
CA TYR A 40 8.51 10.87 1.72
C TYR A 40 7.20 10.63 2.46
N LYS A 41 6.12 10.28 1.75
CA LYS A 41 4.81 10.03 2.33
C LYS A 41 4.29 8.67 1.90
N PHE A 42 3.93 7.86 2.88
CA PHE A 42 3.38 6.52 2.66
C PHE A 42 2.11 6.33 3.47
N LYS A 43 1.11 5.76 2.83
CA LYS A 43 -0.12 5.32 3.49
C LYS A 43 -0.02 3.83 3.76
N VAL A 44 -0.38 3.42 4.97
CA VAL A 44 -0.20 2.04 5.44
C VAL A 44 -1.56 1.40 5.71
N VAL A 45 -1.70 0.17 5.24
CA VAL A 45 -2.79 -0.73 5.61
C VAL A 45 -2.23 -1.88 6.42
N ALA A 46 -2.69 -2.02 7.65
CA ALA A 46 -2.40 -3.19 8.49
C ALA A 46 -3.35 -4.32 8.11
N ASN A 47 -2.82 -5.36 7.48
CA ASN A 47 -3.61 -6.48 6.98
C ASN A 47 -3.58 -7.68 7.94
N MET A 48 -4.63 -8.50 7.88
CA MET A 48 -4.78 -9.73 8.66
C MET A 48 -4.64 -9.50 10.18
N VAL A 49 -5.15 -8.40 10.68
CA VAL A 49 -5.11 -8.08 12.11
C VAL A 49 -6.28 -8.72 12.85
N ARG A 50 -6.04 -9.20 14.06
CA ARG A 50 -7.09 -9.78 14.90
C ARG A 50 -7.87 -8.72 15.67
N THR A 51 -7.20 -7.64 16.04
CA THR A 51 -7.78 -6.50 16.75
C THR A 51 -7.25 -5.18 16.19
N MET A 52 -7.99 -4.10 16.44
CA MET A 52 -7.51 -2.75 16.09
C MET A 52 -6.22 -2.39 16.83
N LYS A 53 -6.07 -2.88 18.07
CA LYS A 53 -4.85 -2.69 18.86
C LYS A 53 -3.63 -3.32 18.18
N GLU A 54 -3.76 -4.55 17.69
CA GLU A 54 -2.71 -5.24 16.93
C GLU A 54 -2.30 -4.44 15.68
N GLY A 55 -3.28 -3.91 14.95
CA GLY A 55 -3.02 -3.06 13.79
C GLY A 55 -2.25 -1.79 14.15
N GLN A 56 -2.60 -1.15 15.26
CA GLN A 56 -1.90 0.04 15.74
C GLN A 56 -0.47 -0.29 16.22
N GLU A 57 -0.30 -1.42 16.91
CA GLU A 57 1.02 -1.88 17.35
C GLU A 57 1.94 -2.19 16.15
N LEU A 58 1.41 -2.85 15.12
CA LEU A 58 2.13 -3.10 13.88
C LEU A 58 2.55 -1.79 13.20
N PHE A 59 1.65 -0.86 13.09
CA PHE A 59 1.94 0.47 12.55
C PHE A 59 3.01 1.20 13.36
N ASN A 60 2.95 1.15 14.68
CA ASN A 60 3.94 1.76 15.55
C ASN A 60 5.33 1.12 15.39
N LYS A 61 5.41 -0.20 15.23
CA LYS A 61 6.68 -0.89 14.94
C LYS A 61 7.30 -0.37 13.63
N LEU A 62 6.51 -0.30 12.58
CA LEU A 62 6.96 0.18 11.27
C LEU A 62 7.39 1.65 11.33
N THR A 63 6.61 2.49 12.01
CA THR A 63 6.90 3.92 12.19
C THR A 63 8.23 4.15 12.92
N LYS A 64 8.47 3.43 14.01
CA LYS A 64 9.73 3.55 14.77
C LYS A 64 10.97 3.25 13.92
N VAL A 65 10.91 2.21 13.11
CA VAL A 65 12.02 1.84 12.21
C VAL A 65 12.19 2.90 11.13
N THR A 66 11.09 3.38 10.56
CA THR A 66 11.09 4.38 9.50
C THR A 66 11.61 5.73 9.99
N GLU A 67 11.12 6.23 11.12
CA GLU A 67 11.57 7.50 11.71
C GLU A 67 13.07 7.48 12.09
N ARG A 68 13.56 6.31 12.50
CA ARG A 68 14.98 6.17 12.89
C ARG A 68 15.94 6.24 11.72
N PHE A 69 15.57 5.73 10.57
CA PHE A 69 16.48 5.51 9.43
C PHE A 69 16.09 6.24 8.15
N LEU A 70 14.87 6.74 8.07
CA LEU A 70 14.33 7.41 6.89
C LEU A 70 13.69 8.75 7.29
N ASP A 71 13.78 9.72 6.41
CA ASP A 71 13.01 10.97 6.50
C ASP A 71 11.69 10.77 5.74
N ALA A 72 10.79 9.98 6.32
CA ALA A 72 9.51 9.66 5.72
C ALA A 72 8.40 9.66 6.76
N SER A 73 7.22 10.09 6.36
CA SER A 73 6.02 10.07 7.20
C SER A 73 5.08 8.95 6.79
N LEU A 74 4.51 8.27 7.79
CA LEU A 74 3.56 7.20 7.62
C LEU A 74 2.19 7.60 8.16
N GLU A 75 1.14 7.16 7.48
CA GLU A 75 -0.25 7.31 7.91
C GLU A 75 -0.95 5.96 7.88
N LEU A 76 -1.50 5.51 9.00
CA LEU A 76 -2.35 4.31 9.04
C LEU A 76 -3.73 4.66 8.50
N VAL A 77 -4.08 4.13 7.33
CA VAL A 77 -5.35 4.45 6.67
C VAL A 77 -6.43 3.41 6.90
N SER A 78 -6.05 2.16 7.16
CA SER A 78 -7.01 1.09 7.43
C SER A 78 -6.37 -0.10 8.12
N CYS A 79 -7.20 -0.86 8.81
CA CYS A 79 -6.90 -2.20 9.30
C CYS A 79 -7.88 -3.18 8.64
N ILE A 80 -7.34 -4.21 7.99
CA ILE A 80 -8.14 -5.30 7.41
C ILE A 80 -8.12 -6.47 8.39
N PRO A 81 -9.28 -6.91 8.88
CA PRO A 81 -9.33 -7.99 9.86
C PRO A 81 -8.92 -9.33 9.25
N TYR A 82 -8.31 -10.18 10.07
CA TYR A 82 -8.11 -11.58 9.72
C TYR A 82 -9.48 -12.23 9.49
N ASP A 83 -9.64 -12.86 8.34
CA ASP A 83 -10.91 -13.44 7.91
C ASP A 83 -10.65 -14.72 7.12
N THR A 84 -11.15 -15.84 7.62
CA THR A 84 -10.97 -17.14 6.97
C THR A 84 -11.63 -17.21 5.58
N ASN A 85 -12.65 -16.41 5.32
CA ASN A 85 -13.29 -16.32 4.02
C ASN A 85 -12.36 -15.77 2.93
N VAL A 86 -11.32 -15.01 3.29
CA VAL A 86 -10.29 -14.58 2.33
C VAL A 86 -9.60 -15.79 1.71
N LYS A 87 -9.19 -16.77 2.54
CA LYS A 87 -8.57 -18.02 2.06
C LYS A 87 -9.52 -18.84 1.18
N LEU A 88 -10.80 -18.89 1.54
CA LEU A 88 -11.81 -19.58 0.74
C LEU A 88 -12.01 -18.89 -0.62
N ALA A 89 -12.08 -17.57 -0.66
CA ALA A 89 -12.19 -16.81 -1.89
C ALA A 89 -10.95 -17.04 -2.80
N VAL A 90 -9.76 -17.02 -2.25
CA VAL A 90 -8.51 -17.31 -2.98
C VAL A 90 -8.55 -18.72 -3.60
N ARG A 91 -8.97 -19.73 -2.84
CA ARG A 91 -9.13 -21.10 -3.35
C ARG A 91 -10.14 -21.21 -4.48
N LYS A 92 -11.20 -20.40 -4.45
CA LYS A 92 -12.21 -20.32 -5.50
C LYS A 92 -11.78 -19.43 -6.66
N GLN A 93 -10.61 -18.80 -6.60
CA GLN A 93 -10.14 -17.82 -7.57
C GLN A 93 -11.14 -16.67 -7.77
N GLN A 94 -11.72 -16.22 -6.67
CA GLN A 94 -12.70 -15.13 -6.63
C GLN A 94 -12.23 -14.01 -5.70
N VAL A 95 -12.65 -12.79 -6.01
CA VAL A 95 -12.43 -11.65 -5.12
C VAL A 95 -13.37 -11.78 -3.91
N ILE A 96 -12.84 -11.54 -2.70
CA ILE A 96 -13.63 -11.72 -1.48
C ILE A 96 -14.87 -10.85 -1.43
N VAL A 97 -14.82 -9.63 -1.96
CA VAL A 97 -15.99 -8.73 -1.96
C VAL A 97 -17.14 -9.25 -2.81
N ASP A 98 -16.85 -10.08 -3.79
CA ASP A 98 -17.87 -10.75 -4.63
C ASP A 98 -18.31 -12.08 -4.01
N ALA A 99 -17.35 -12.90 -3.56
CA ALA A 99 -17.61 -14.23 -3.01
C ALA A 99 -18.31 -14.17 -1.65
N PHE A 100 -17.91 -13.24 -0.80
CA PHE A 100 -18.39 -13.09 0.58
C PHE A 100 -18.63 -11.61 0.92
N PRO A 101 -19.63 -10.96 0.32
CA PRO A 101 -19.80 -9.49 0.42
C PRO A 101 -20.09 -9.00 1.83
N LYS A 102 -20.59 -9.84 2.72
CA LYS A 102 -20.90 -9.51 4.14
C LYS A 102 -19.77 -9.89 5.10
N SER A 103 -18.68 -10.46 4.61
CA SER A 103 -17.54 -10.85 5.42
C SER A 103 -16.85 -9.62 6.03
N PRO A 104 -16.29 -9.72 7.24
CA PRO A 104 -15.59 -8.60 7.87
C PRO A 104 -14.49 -7.97 6.99
N ALA A 105 -13.69 -8.79 6.30
CA ALA A 105 -12.68 -8.29 5.39
C ALA A 105 -13.31 -7.54 4.19
N SER A 106 -14.41 -8.03 3.63
CA SER A 106 -15.11 -7.34 2.54
C SER A 106 -15.64 -5.98 2.95
N ILE A 107 -16.19 -5.86 4.14
CA ILE A 107 -16.64 -4.58 4.71
C ILE A 107 -15.46 -3.61 4.84
N ALA A 108 -14.33 -4.10 5.38
CA ALA A 108 -13.12 -3.31 5.54
C ALA A 108 -12.52 -2.85 4.19
N PHE A 109 -12.48 -3.72 3.19
CA PHE A 109 -12.02 -3.36 1.84
C PHE A 109 -12.90 -2.31 1.17
N ARG A 110 -14.23 -2.42 1.29
CA ARG A 110 -15.13 -1.39 0.76
C ARG A 110 -14.96 -0.05 1.48
N ALA A 111 -14.80 -0.04 2.79
CA ALA A 111 -14.51 1.17 3.55
C ALA A 111 -13.16 1.80 3.13
N LEU A 112 -12.13 0.98 2.91
CA LEU A 112 -10.84 1.44 2.38
C LEU A 112 -11.00 2.04 0.99
N ALA A 113 -11.73 1.40 0.08
CA ALA A 113 -11.98 1.92 -1.26
C ALA A 113 -12.69 3.28 -1.23
N THR A 114 -13.70 3.44 -0.40
CA THR A 114 -14.40 4.72 -0.21
C THR A 114 -13.43 5.80 0.28
N ARG A 115 -12.56 5.47 1.21
CA ARG A 115 -11.54 6.38 1.73
C ARG A 115 -10.54 6.80 0.67
N VAL A 116 -10.03 5.85 -0.13
CA VAL A 116 -9.10 6.11 -1.23
C VAL A 116 -9.74 7.03 -2.28
N LEU A 117 -11.00 6.82 -2.62
CA LEU A 117 -11.73 7.65 -3.59
C LEU A 117 -11.94 9.09 -3.10
N SER A 118 -11.87 9.34 -1.79
CA SER A 118 -11.99 10.68 -1.20
C SER A 118 -10.67 11.45 -1.17
N TRP A 119 -9.55 10.82 -1.51
CA TRP A 119 -8.26 11.50 -1.51
C TRP A 119 -8.19 12.55 -2.62
N PRO A 120 -7.54 13.72 -2.34
CA PRO A 120 -7.42 14.77 -3.34
C PRO A 120 -6.69 14.27 -4.58
N VAL A 121 -7.26 14.56 -5.74
CA VAL A 121 -6.56 14.36 -7.01
C VAL A 121 -5.73 15.63 -7.26
N PRO A 122 -4.41 15.55 -7.43
CA PRO A 122 -3.60 16.71 -7.78
C PRO A 122 -4.10 17.37 -9.06
N TYR A 123 -4.11 18.69 -9.10
CA TYR A 123 -4.56 19.47 -10.26
C TYR A 123 -3.64 19.28 -11.49
N GLN A 124 -2.41 18.81 -11.28
CA GLN A 124 -1.50 18.49 -12.38
C GLN A 124 -1.66 17.02 -12.76
N PRO A 125 -1.62 16.67 -14.06
CA PRO A 125 -1.62 15.30 -14.52
C PRO A 125 -0.36 14.60 -13.99
N GLY A 126 -0.50 13.94 -12.85
CA GLY A 126 0.58 13.26 -12.16
C GLY A 126 0.86 11.90 -12.76
N GLY A 127 0.79 10.86 -11.95
CA GLY A 127 1.30 9.54 -12.21
C GLY A 127 1.02 8.93 -13.58
N HIS A 128 -0.15 9.14 -14.16
CA HIS A 128 -0.51 8.50 -15.42
C HIS A 128 0.29 9.08 -16.61
N LEU A 129 0.33 10.39 -16.75
CA LEU A 129 1.11 11.06 -17.79
C LEU A 129 2.61 10.86 -17.59
N GLN A 130 3.07 10.95 -16.34
CA GLN A 130 4.46 10.73 -15.97
C GLN A 130 4.92 9.30 -16.29
N PHE A 131 4.09 8.31 -16.02
CA PHE A 131 4.34 6.92 -16.37
C PHE A 131 4.47 6.72 -17.89
N PHE A 132 3.58 7.32 -18.68
CA PHE A 132 3.67 7.25 -20.15
C PHE A 132 4.92 7.93 -20.68
N ILE A 133 5.26 9.11 -20.19
CA ILE A 133 6.45 9.85 -20.61
C ILE A 133 7.73 9.07 -20.27
N GLU A 134 7.83 8.51 -19.08
CA GLU A 134 8.99 7.71 -18.68
C GLU A 134 9.16 6.45 -19.53
N ASN A 135 8.07 5.76 -19.86
CA ASN A 135 8.12 4.60 -20.77
C ASN A 135 8.51 5.01 -22.21
N MET A 136 8.03 6.13 -22.70
CA MET A 136 8.43 6.64 -24.04
C MET A 136 9.92 6.99 -24.08
N LEU A 137 10.44 7.62 -23.03
CA LEU A 137 11.84 8.01 -22.93
C LEU A 137 12.78 6.80 -22.75
N SER A 138 12.35 5.77 -22.03
CA SER A 138 13.14 4.54 -21.87
C SER A 138 13.24 3.76 -23.18
N ASN A 139 12.13 3.65 -23.92
CA ASN A 139 12.11 2.97 -25.23
C ASN A 139 12.89 3.73 -26.32
N SER A 140 13.04 5.06 -26.19
CA SER A 140 13.83 5.85 -27.14
C SER A 140 15.34 5.75 -26.94
N LYS A 141 15.80 5.20 -25.82
CA LYS A 141 17.24 4.97 -25.56
C LYS A 141 17.73 3.60 -26.01
N GLU A 142 16.83 2.70 -26.41
CA GLU A 142 17.18 1.38 -26.95
C GLU A 142 17.20 1.34 -28.49
N LEU A 143 16.98 2.47 -29.14
CA LEU A 143 17.17 2.68 -30.59
C LEU A 143 18.44 3.50 -30.86
#